data_97ecda394d60460f1cfe7c3ca15ed913
#
_entry.id   97ecda394d60460f1cfe7c3ca15ed913
#
_cell.length_a   1.000
_cell.length_b   1.000
_cell.length_c   1.000
_cell.angle_alpha   90.00
_cell.angle_beta   90.00
_cell.angle_gamma   90.00
#
_symmetry.space_group_name_H-M   'P 1'
#
loop_
_entity.id
_entity.type
_entity.pdbx_description
1 polymer ?
#
loop_
_entity_poly.entity_id
_entity_poly.type
_entity_poly.pdbx_seq_one_letter_code
_entity_poly.pdbx_strand_id
1 'polypeptide(L)'
;METHVFPVSVKGVAVQGGMVLLLRNERDEWELPGGKLEVGEDPAGCVVREISEESGWQVTVGPLLDCWQYEVRAGVYVVIVTYGCHVLSSALPTVSHEHVEAGLFDPGAVPGLVMPEGYKRSIATWFARLDGGLMG
;
A
#
# COMPACT_ATOMS: atom_id res chain seq x y z
N MET A 1 -30.46 1.63 -16.62
CA MET A 1 -29.40 0.96 -15.82
C MET A 1 -28.64 2.01 -15.03
N GLU A 2 -28.53 1.80 -13.75
CA GLU A 2 -27.75 2.71 -12.90
C GLU A 2 -26.26 2.38 -13.03
N THR A 3 -25.45 3.44 -13.09
CA THR A 3 -24.01 3.32 -13.12
C THR A 3 -23.46 3.68 -11.77
N HIS A 4 -22.71 2.76 -11.17
CA HIS A 4 -22.01 3.03 -9.92
C HIS A 4 -20.63 3.60 -10.21
N VAL A 5 -20.28 4.65 -9.49
CA VAL A 5 -18.98 5.29 -9.59
C VAL A 5 -18.26 5.11 -8.26
N PHE A 6 -17.06 4.55 -8.31
CA PHE A 6 -16.28 4.31 -7.11
C PHE A 6 -15.00 5.15 -7.14
N PRO A 7 -14.62 5.75 -6.01
CA PRO A 7 -13.27 6.30 -5.93
C PRO A 7 -12.25 5.15 -6.02
N VAL A 8 -11.08 5.45 -6.55
CA VAL A 8 -9.98 4.50 -6.66
C VAL A 8 -8.85 4.96 -5.75
N SER A 9 -8.40 4.08 -4.86
CA SER A 9 -7.20 4.29 -4.07
C SER A 9 -6.10 3.37 -4.58
N VAL A 10 -4.92 3.93 -4.77
CA VAL A 10 -3.77 3.18 -5.28
C VAL A 10 -2.78 3.03 -4.16
N LYS A 11 -2.39 1.80 -3.87
CA LYS A 11 -1.53 1.44 -2.74
C LYS A 11 -0.27 0.73 -3.22
N GLY A 12 0.80 0.84 -2.44
CA GLY A 12 2.05 0.16 -2.75
C GLY A 12 2.55 -0.68 -1.59
N VAL A 13 3.07 -1.86 -1.91
CA VAL A 13 3.77 -2.70 -0.94
C VAL A 13 5.25 -2.42 -1.09
N ALA A 14 5.79 -1.60 -0.19
CA ALA A 14 7.18 -1.14 -0.24
C ALA A 14 8.00 -1.88 0.81
N VAL A 15 8.98 -2.67 0.35
CA VAL A 15 9.81 -3.52 1.22
C VAL A 15 11.24 -3.03 1.21
N GLN A 16 11.80 -2.82 2.40
CA GLN A 16 13.20 -2.45 2.60
C GLN A 16 13.80 -3.36 3.67
N GLY A 17 14.89 -4.02 3.34
CA GLY A 17 15.56 -4.91 4.30
C GLY A 17 14.69 -6.06 4.77
N GLY A 18 13.81 -6.56 3.91
CA GLY A 18 12.89 -7.65 4.26
C GLY A 18 11.69 -7.24 5.08
N MET A 19 11.46 -5.93 5.26
CA MET A 19 10.35 -5.41 6.07
C MET A 19 9.45 -4.52 5.23
N VAL A 20 8.15 -4.57 5.49
CA VAL A 20 7.15 -3.78 4.75
C VAL A 20 6.80 -2.50 5.50
N LEU A 21 6.69 -1.41 4.73
CA LEU A 21 6.26 -0.12 5.25
C LEU A 21 4.75 -0.10 5.41
N LEU A 22 4.29 0.19 6.62
CA LEU A 22 2.87 0.38 6.93
C LEU A 22 2.70 1.70 7.68
N LEU A 23 1.52 2.28 7.52
CA LEU A 23 1.14 3.52 8.17
C LEU A 23 -0.08 3.27 9.05
N ARG A 24 -0.10 3.85 10.26
CA ARG A 24 -1.24 3.71 11.17
C ARG A 24 -2.13 4.94 11.02
N ASN A 25 -3.41 4.70 10.81
CA ASN A 25 -4.39 5.77 10.62
C ASN A 25 -5.10 6.14 11.92
N GLU A 26 -6.00 7.12 11.85
CA GLU A 26 -6.73 7.63 13.01
C GLU A 26 -7.69 6.61 13.62
N ARG A 27 -8.07 5.58 12.86
CA ARG A 27 -8.93 4.49 13.34
C ARG A 27 -8.15 3.41 14.06
N ASP A 28 -6.86 3.64 14.29
CA ASP A 28 -5.94 2.70 14.93
C ASP A 28 -5.76 1.41 14.13
N GLU A 29 -5.82 1.53 12.80
CA GLU A 29 -5.57 0.44 11.87
C GLU A 29 -4.30 0.71 11.09
N TRP A 30 -3.59 -0.36 10.75
CA TRP A 30 -2.45 -0.27 9.83
C TRP A 30 -2.94 -0.37 8.40
N GLU A 31 -2.26 0.32 7.50
CA GLU A 31 -2.61 0.31 6.08
C GLU A 31 -1.37 0.47 5.22
N LEU A 32 -1.48 0.09 3.95
CA LEU A 32 -0.44 0.35 2.97
C LEU A 32 -0.40 1.85 2.64
N PRO A 33 0.79 2.40 2.35
CA PRO A 33 0.88 3.77 1.85
C PRO A 33 0.24 3.88 0.47
N GLY A 34 -0.30 5.05 0.19
CA GLY A 34 -0.98 5.35 -1.06
C GLY A 34 -2.13 6.30 -0.85
N GLY A 35 -2.90 6.55 -1.90
CA GLY A 35 -4.02 7.47 -1.81
C GLY A 35 -4.89 7.47 -3.04
N LYS A 36 -5.79 8.44 -3.11
CA LYS A 36 -6.77 8.52 -4.18
C LYS A 36 -6.14 8.91 -5.51
N LEU A 37 -6.53 8.18 -6.54
CA LEU A 37 -6.18 8.50 -7.91
C LEU A 37 -6.89 9.78 -8.31
N GLU A 38 -6.13 10.73 -8.84
CA GLU A 38 -6.66 12.00 -9.31
C GLU A 38 -6.89 11.98 -10.82
N VAL A 39 -7.77 12.85 -11.30
CA VAL A 39 -8.07 12.96 -12.72
C VAL A 39 -6.80 13.28 -13.50
N GLY A 40 -6.54 12.50 -14.54
CA GLY A 40 -5.36 12.68 -15.39
C GLY A 40 -4.09 12.07 -14.84
N GLU A 41 -4.13 11.48 -13.66
CA GLU A 41 -2.98 10.87 -13.03
C GLU A 41 -2.85 9.40 -13.43
N ASP A 42 -1.63 8.97 -13.74
CA ASP A 42 -1.34 7.56 -13.98
C ASP A 42 -1.29 6.81 -12.64
N PRO A 43 -1.92 5.63 -12.52
CA PRO A 43 -1.92 4.89 -11.24
C PRO A 43 -0.52 4.62 -10.66
N ALA A 44 0.43 4.23 -11.49
CA ALA A 44 1.80 4.01 -11.01
C ALA A 44 2.43 5.29 -10.49
N GLY A 45 2.22 6.41 -11.19
CA GLY A 45 2.70 7.72 -10.74
C GLY A 45 2.05 8.16 -9.43
N CYS A 46 0.78 7.82 -9.24
CA CYS A 46 0.05 8.11 -8.01
C CYS A 46 0.73 7.43 -6.80
N VAL A 47 1.09 6.15 -6.95
CA VAL A 47 1.76 5.41 -5.87
C VAL A 47 3.10 6.05 -5.52
N VAL A 48 3.90 6.40 -6.51
CA VAL A 48 5.20 7.03 -6.29
C VAL A 48 5.04 8.35 -5.52
N ARG A 49 4.11 9.18 -5.96
CA ARG A 49 3.84 10.47 -5.34
C ARG A 49 3.36 10.30 -3.90
N GLU A 50 2.37 9.44 -3.69
CA GLU A 50 1.77 9.24 -2.37
C GLU A 50 2.78 8.67 -1.37
N ILE A 51 3.57 7.69 -1.76
CA ILE A 51 4.59 7.11 -0.88
C ILE A 51 5.63 8.17 -0.50
N SER A 52 6.03 8.99 -1.47
CA SER A 52 6.96 10.09 -1.21
C SER A 52 6.40 11.10 -0.21
N GLU A 53 5.14 11.51 -0.41
CA GLU A 53 4.47 12.48 0.48
C GLU A 53 4.27 11.93 1.88
N GLU A 54 3.94 10.65 2.00
CA GLU A 54 3.58 10.05 3.28
C GLU A 54 4.78 9.56 4.09
N SER A 55 5.87 9.16 3.44
CA SER A 55 6.98 8.52 4.13
C SER A 55 8.36 9.09 3.79
N GLY A 56 8.44 9.94 2.77
CA GLY A 56 9.72 10.42 2.27
C GLY A 56 10.47 9.41 1.40
N TRP A 57 9.93 8.21 1.24
CA TRP A 57 10.60 7.18 0.45
C TRP A 57 10.41 7.37 -1.04
N GLN A 58 11.48 7.08 -1.78
CA GLN A 58 11.42 7.02 -3.24
C GLN A 58 11.35 5.55 -3.66
N VAL A 59 10.42 5.26 -4.55
CA VAL A 59 10.19 3.89 -5.03
C VAL A 59 10.07 3.84 -6.54
N THR A 60 10.33 2.66 -7.12
CA THR A 60 9.89 2.33 -8.46
C THR A 60 8.75 1.33 -8.35
N VAL A 61 7.80 1.41 -9.29
CA VAL A 61 6.60 0.58 -9.26
C VAL A 61 6.86 -0.70 -10.06
N GLY A 62 6.57 -1.82 -9.44
CA GLY A 62 6.65 -3.14 -10.04
C GLY A 62 5.28 -3.63 -10.52
N PRO A 63 4.99 -4.92 -10.37
CA PRO A 63 3.76 -5.48 -10.92
C PRO A 63 2.52 -5.10 -10.12
N LEU A 64 1.38 -5.09 -10.81
CA LEU A 64 0.07 -5.03 -10.17
C LEU A 64 -0.13 -6.33 -9.38
N LEU A 65 -0.46 -6.22 -8.11
CA LEU A 65 -0.65 -7.38 -7.24
C LEU A 65 -2.12 -7.74 -7.06
N ASP A 66 -3.00 -6.74 -6.95
CA ASP A 66 -4.40 -6.98 -6.67
C ASP A 66 -5.23 -5.77 -7.05
N CYS A 67 -6.51 -6.03 -7.29
CA CYS A 67 -7.53 -5.00 -7.52
C CYS A 67 -8.81 -5.53 -6.89
N TRP A 68 -9.34 -4.83 -5.88
CA TRP A 68 -10.47 -5.32 -5.12
C TRP A 68 -11.33 -4.18 -4.60
N GLN A 69 -12.59 -4.50 -4.34
CA GLN A 69 -13.52 -3.54 -3.78
C GLN A 69 -13.52 -3.67 -2.25
N TYR A 70 -13.34 -2.54 -1.59
CA TYR A 70 -13.27 -2.48 -0.14
C TYR A 70 -14.44 -1.66 0.39
N GLU A 71 -15.20 -2.25 1.31
CA GLU A 71 -16.22 -1.51 2.05
C GLU A 71 -15.54 -0.87 3.26
N VAL A 72 -15.28 0.43 3.17
CA VAL A 72 -14.55 1.18 4.21
C VAL A 72 -15.37 1.28 5.49
N ARG A 73 -16.67 1.49 5.32
CA ARG A 73 -17.69 1.47 6.36
C ARG A 73 -19.01 1.18 5.66
N ALA A 74 -20.06 0.89 6.43
CA ALA A 74 -21.34 0.47 5.85
C ALA A 74 -21.79 1.38 4.70
N GLY A 75 -21.94 0.80 3.52
CA GLY A 75 -22.42 1.49 2.32
C GLY A 75 -21.40 2.35 1.60
N VAL A 76 -20.16 2.45 2.07
CA VAL A 76 -19.12 3.28 1.46
C VAL A 76 -18.02 2.40 0.90
N TYR A 77 -17.89 2.39 -0.42
CA TYR A 77 -17.00 1.49 -1.15
C TYR A 77 -15.90 2.26 -1.88
N VAL A 78 -14.74 1.63 -1.98
CA VAL A 78 -13.60 2.13 -2.75
C VAL A 78 -12.98 0.96 -3.50
N VAL A 79 -12.47 1.21 -4.70
CA VAL A 79 -11.67 0.22 -5.43
C VAL A 79 -10.22 0.43 -5.04
N ILE A 80 -9.59 -0.63 -4.52
CA ILE A 80 -8.19 -0.62 -4.13
C ILE A 80 -7.37 -1.28 -5.24
N VAL A 81 -6.35 -0.59 -5.72
CA VAL A 81 -5.39 -1.10 -6.69
C VAL A 81 -4.03 -1.13 -6.01
N THR A 82 -3.39 -2.29 -5.94
CA THR A 82 -2.16 -2.45 -5.18
C THR A 82 -1.02 -2.91 -6.07
N TYR A 83 0.12 -2.23 -5.96
CA TYR A 83 1.36 -2.56 -6.69
C TYR A 83 2.44 -3.00 -5.73
N GLY A 84 3.30 -3.94 -6.18
CA GLY A 84 4.58 -4.17 -5.53
C GLY A 84 5.54 -3.05 -5.91
N CYS A 85 6.33 -2.58 -4.95
CA CYS A 85 7.26 -1.47 -5.15
C CYS A 85 8.66 -1.83 -4.70
N HIS A 86 9.65 -1.30 -5.42
CA HIS A 86 11.06 -1.42 -5.07
C HIS A 86 11.51 -0.11 -4.43
N VAL A 87 12.06 -0.19 -3.22
CA VAL A 87 12.48 1.00 -2.47
C VAL A 87 13.88 1.40 -2.88
N LEU A 88 14.05 2.67 -3.25
CA LEU A 88 15.33 3.25 -3.63
C LEU A 88 16.02 3.94 -2.46
N SER A 89 15.24 4.37 -1.46
CA SER A 89 15.75 5.09 -0.29
C SER A 89 16.44 4.15 0.69
N SER A 90 17.49 4.63 1.36
CA SER A 90 18.18 3.89 2.41
C SER A 90 17.83 4.39 3.81
N ALA A 91 17.24 5.58 3.90
CA ALA A 91 16.84 6.17 5.18
C ALA A 91 15.58 5.49 5.74
N LEU A 92 15.37 5.64 7.04
CA LEU A 92 14.12 5.20 7.67
C LEU A 92 12.95 6.07 7.17
N PRO A 93 11.73 5.53 7.13
CA PRO A 93 10.59 6.33 6.70
C PRO A 93 10.23 7.36 7.77
N THR A 94 9.67 8.48 7.30
CA THR A 94 9.09 9.49 8.18
C THR A 94 7.57 9.31 8.14
N VAL A 95 6.85 10.08 8.93
CA VAL A 95 5.39 10.06 8.92
C VAL A 95 4.86 11.46 8.61
N SER A 96 3.87 11.54 7.72
CA SER A 96 3.20 12.81 7.43
C SER A 96 2.12 13.08 8.47
N HIS A 97 1.60 14.31 8.48
CA HIS A 97 0.54 14.69 9.43
C HIS A 97 -0.81 13.99 9.15
N GLU A 98 -0.93 13.28 8.05
CA GLU A 98 -2.14 12.51 7.73
C GLU A 98 -2.20 11.17 8.44
N HIS A 99 -1.08 10.72 9.03
CA HIS A 99 -1.00 9.44 9.72
C HIS A 99 -0.40 9.63 11.11
N VAL A 100 -0.69 8.68 11.98
CA VAL A 100 -0.24 8.72 13.38
C VAL A 100 1.17 8.18 13.52
N GLU A 101 1.50 7.15 12.74
CA GLU A 101 2.75 6.41 12.88
C GLU A 101 3.14 5.74 11.59
N ALA A 102 4.45 5.63 11.32
CA ALA A 102 4.99 4.80 10.25
C ALA A 102 5.81 3.70 10.90
N GLY A 103 5.72 2.49 10.38
CA GLY A 103 6.47 1.36 10.91
C GLY A 103 6.92 0.41 9.82
N LEU A 104 7.97 -0.34 10.14
CA LEU A 104 8.49 -1.42 9.30
C LEU A 104 8.20 -2.74 9.99
N PHE A 105 7.59 -3.66 9.27
CA PHE A 105 7.12 -4.92 9.83
C PHE A 105 7.69 -6.11 9.07
N ASP A 106 8.14 -7.09 9.84
CA ASP A 106 8.48 -8.40 9.32
C ASP A 106 7.20 -9.05 8.76
N PRO A 107 7.27 -9.77 7.62
CA PRO A 107 6.08 -10.41 7.07
C PRO A 107 5.38 -11.36 8.06
N GLY A 108 6.11 -11.96 8.99
CA GLY A 108 5.53 -12.80 10.02
C GLY A 108 4.66 -12.07 11.02
N ALA A 109 4.85 -10.77 11.19
CA ALA A 109 4.06 -9.94 12.09
C ALA A 109 2.74 -9.48 11.45
N VAL A 110 2.66 -9.43 10.13
CA VAL A 110 1.52 -8.87 9.41
C VAL A 110 0.18 -9.55 9.72
N PRO A 111 0.10 -10.89 9.78
CA PRO A 111 -1.19 -11.54 10.08
C PRO A 111 -1.84 -11.10 11.39
N GLY A 112 -1.05 -10.72 12.38
CA GLY A 112 -1.54 -10.29 13.68
C GLY A 112 -1.93 -8.82 13.78
N LEU A 113 -1.70 -8.03 12.75
CA LEU A 113 -2.01 -6.61 12.79
C LEU A 113 -3.49 -6.35 12.53
N VAL A 114 -3.98 -5.24 13.09
CA VAL A 114 -5.33 -4.75 12.79
C VAL A 114 -5.25 -3.99 11.48
N MET A 115 -5.67 -4.61 10.41
CA MET A 115 -5.68 -4.03 9.06
C MET A 115 -6.59 -4.84 8.15
N PRO A 116 -7.10 -4.23 7.06
CA PRO A 116 -7.93 -4.95 6.09
C PRO A 116 -7.22 -6.17 5.49
N GLU A 117 -7.95 -7.28 5.37
CA GLU A 117 -7.40 -8.54 4.87
C GLU A 117 -6.87 -8.44 3.44
N GLY A 118 -7.47 -7.57 2.61
CA GLY A 118 -7.00 -7.37 1.24
C GLY A 118 -5.57 -6.85 1.19
N TYR A 119 -5.18 -5.99 2.13
CA TYR A 119 -3.79 -5.53 2.21
C TYR A 119 -2.85 -6.65 2.63
N LYS A 120 -3.28 -7.49 3.57
CA LYS A 120 -2.48 -8.64 4.00
C LYS A 120 -2.21 -9.60 2.86
N ARG A 121 -3.23 -9.82 2.01
CA ARG A 121 -3.08 -10.67 0.81
C ARG A 121 -2.04 -10.09 -0.14
N SER A 122 -2.11 -8.79 -0.42
CA SER A 122 -1.16 -8.14 -1.32
C SER A 122 0.26 -8.21 -0.78
N ILE A 123 0.43 -8.01 0.53
CA ILE A 123 1.73 -8.11 1.17
C ILE A 123 2.30 -9.51 1.01
N ALA A 124 1.50 -10.53 1.31
CA ALA A 124 1.93 -11.93 1.17
C ALA A 124 2.31 -12.26 -0.27
N THR A 125 1.52 -11.77 -1.24
CA THR A 125 1.79 -11.99 -2.66
C THR A 125 3.13 -11.37 -3.07
N TRP A 126 3.40 -10.13 -2.62
CA TRP A 126 4.65 -9.46 -2.99
C TRP A 126 5.87 -10.16 -2.39
N PHE A 127 5.82 -10.53 -1.10
CA PHE A 127 6.91 -11.26 -0.47
C PHE A 127 7.17 -12.60 -1.18
N ALA A 128 6.12 -13.32 -1.54
CA ALA A 128 6.27 -14.58 -2.27
C ALA A 128 6.94 -14.39 -3.62
N ARG A 129 6.60 -13.32 -4.34
CA ARG A 129 7.22 -12.99 -5.63
C ARG A 129 8.69 -12.60 -5.47
N LEU A 130 9.01 -11.83 -4.44
CA LEU A 130 10.40 -11.43 -4.17
C LEU A 130 11.25 -12.65 -3.86
N ASP A 131 10.75 -13.56 -3.04
CA ASP A 131 11.45 -14.81 -2.72
C ASP A 131 11.60 -15.70 -3.94
N GLY A 132 10.54 -15.86 -4.74
CA GLY A 132 10.56 -16.64 -5.97
C GLY A 132 11.51 -16.05 -7.01
N GLY A 133 11.59 -14.72 -7.09
CA GLY A 133 12.53 -14.03 -7.97
C GLY A 133 14.00 -14.27 -7.60
N LEU A 134 14.28 -14.42 -6.30
CA LEU A 134 15.62 -14.73 -5.82
C LEU A 134 16.03 -16.17 -6.13
N MET A 135 15.06 -17.06 -6.25
CA MET A 135 15.29 -18.48 -6.50
C MET A 135 15.28 -18.83 -7.99
N GLY A 136 14.70 -17.98 -8.78
CA GLY A 136 14.59 -18.18 -10.22
C GLY A 136 15.79 -17.61 -11.00
#